data_a7ce56d65051f22ac21a12aee5f611f8
#
_entry.id   a7ce56d65051f22ac21a12aee5f611f8
#
_cell.length_a   1.000
_cell.length_b   1.000
_cell.length_c   1.000
_cell.angle_alpha   90.00
_cell.angle_beta   90.00
_cell.angle_gamma   90.00
#
_symmetry.space_group_name_H-M   'P 1'
#
loop_
_entity.id
_entity.type
_entity.pdbx_description
1 polymer ?
#
loop_
_entity_poly.entity_id
_entity_poly.type
_entity_poly.pdbx_seq_one_letter_code
_entity_poly.pdbx_strand_id
1 'polypeptide(L)'
;MSRKFKIRVPVPSFAFVVDGETEIWYLEMLKRNERGINLRIKPEIPQKKGLDDQFELVCNLASSEYDRVYWIVDLDTIIKESNEAPTGVKTPLTSFFEMKTYLSDKLQNVQVIVNNPCLEFWFLLHFKRTSRYYRRCSDVTRELKKLLKGYEKTERYFTKRDNDIYLQLKPYL
;
A
#
# COMPACT_ATOMS: atom_id res chain seq x y z
N MET A 1 9.74 5.20 49.56
CA MET A 1 8.98 5.61 48.35
C MET A 1 9.07 4.52 47.29
N SER A 2 7.99 3.78 47.07
CA SER A 2 7.98 2.65 46.09
C SER A 2 7.86 3.24 44.67
N ARG A 3 8.86 3.00 43.82
CA ARG A 3 8.80 3.34 42.40
C ARG A 3 7.73 2.47 41.74
N LYS A 4 6.60 3.05 41.32
CA LYS A 4 5.62 2.38 40.46
C LYS A 4 6.28 2.16 39.10
N PHE A 5 6.60 0.90 38.80
CA PHE A 5 6.99 0.48 37.46
C PHE A 5 5.78 0.68 36.54
N LYS A 6 5.85 1.65 35.64
CA LYS A 6 4.89 1.73 34.53
C LYS A 6 5.20 0.57 33.57
N ILE A 7 4.33 -0.41 33.52
CA ILE A 7 4.37 -1.46 32.48
C ILE A 7 4.21 -0.72 31.13
N ARG A 8 5.25 -0.74 30.30
CA ARG A 8 5.17 -0.23 28.94
C ARG A 8 4.35 -1.22 28.13
N VAL A 9 3.16 -0.82 27.70
CA VAL A 9 2.39 -1.58 26.72
C VAL A 9 3.19 -1.56 25.40
N PRO A 10 3.48 -2.72 24.79
CA PRO A 10 4.14 -2.77 23.49
C PRO A 10 3.36 -1.96 22.46
N VAL A 11 4.08 -1.21 21.64
CA VAL A 11 3.49 -0.46 20.53
C VAL A 11 3.43 -1.40 19.32
N PRO A 12 2.23 -1.71 18.78
CA PRO A 12 2.13 -2.55 17.59
C PRO A 12 2.98 -2.02 16.44
N SER A 13 3.65 -2.93 15.74
CA SER A 13 4.55 -2.64 14.63
C SER A 13 4.03 -3.23 13.33
N PHE A 14 3.84 -2.39 12.31
CA PHE A 14 3.31 -2.77 11.02
C PHE A 14 4.34 -2.49 9.93
N ALA A 15 4.64 -3.51 9.13
CA ALA A 15 5.41 -3.36 7.90
C ALA A 15 4.46 -3.29 6.70
N PHE A 16 4.84 -2.48 5.70
CA PHE A 16 4.11 -2.35 4.45
C PHE A 16 5.07 -2.60 3.30
N VAL A 17 4.88 -3.68 2.56
CA VAL A 17 5.60 -3.95 1.32
C VAL A 17 4.81 -3.33 0.18
N VAL A 18 5.45 -2.46 -0.58
CA VAL A 18 4.85 -1.70 -1.69
C VAL A 18 5.78 -1.76 -2.90
N ASP A 19 5.25 -1.54 -4.10
CA ASP A 19 6.01 -1.55 -5.34
C ASP A 19 6.39 -0.16 -5.83
N GLY A 20 5.79 0.90 -5.25
CA GLY A 20 5.96 2.27 -5.68
C GLY A 20 6.30 3.26 -4.57
N GLU A 21 6.89 4.39 -4.97
CA GLU A 21 7.20 5.49 -4.07
C GLU A 21 5.95 6.26 -3.63
N THR A 22 4.89 6.20 -4.43
CA THR A 22 3.61 6.86 -4.16
C THR A 22 2.97 6.37 -2.86
N GLU A 23 3.00 5.05 -2.65
CA GLU A 23 2.52 4.38 -1.46
C GLU A 23 3.37 4.78 -0.24
N ILE A 24 4.70 4.84 -0.42
CA ILE A 24 5.61 5.28 0.65
C ILE A 24 5.29 6.71 1.07
N TRP A 25 5.21 7.63 0.12
CA TRP A 25 4.92 9.03 0.44
C TRP A 25 3.58 9.18 1.16
N TYR A 26 2.56 8.41 0.72
CA TYR A 26 1.26 8.41 1.41
C TYR A 26 1.37 7.89 2.85
N LEU A 27 2.02 6.73 3.05
CA LEU A 27 2.19 6.12 4.37
C LEU A 27 3.02 7.00 5.33
N GLU A 28 4.03 7.69 4.81
CA GLU A 28 4.81 8.65 5.59
C GLU A 28 3.98 9.86 6.01
N MET A 29 3.09 10.35 5.13
CA MET A 29 2.19 11.46 5.47
C MET A 29 1.12 11.03 6.46
N LEU A 30 0.58 9.83 6.33
CA LEU A 30 -0.29 9.23 7.34
C LEU A 30 0.40 9.20 8.71
N LYS A 31 1.61 8.65 8.78
CA LYS A 31 2.41 8.58 10.01
C LYS A 31 2.73 9.97 10.58
N ARG A 32 3.03 10.94 9.72
CA ARG A 32 3.33 12.33 10.12
C ARG A 32 2.14 13.00 10.78
N ASN A 33 0.95 12.81 10.24
CA ASN A 33 -0.25 13.51 10.64
C ASN A 33 -1.03 12.79 11.76
N GLU A 34 -0.95 11.47 11.84
CA GLU A 34 -1.65 10.66 12.84
C GLU A 34 -0.72 10.25 14.00
N ARG A 35 -0.15 11.25 14.66
CA ARG A 35 0.76 11.03 15.81
C ARG A 35 0.08 10.38 17.02
N GLY A 36 -1.25 10.44 17.10
CA GLY A 36 -2.05 9.78 18.14
C GLY A 36 -2.21 8.28 17.91
N ILE A 37 -1.92 7.78 16.71
CA ILE A 37 -1.91 6.35 16.43
C ILE A 37 -0.63 5.76 17.03
N ASN A 38 -0.80 4.95 18.08
CA ASN A 38 0.31 4.26 18.73
C ASN A 38 0.74 3.03 17.90
N LEU A 39 1.20 3.27 16.68
CA LEU A 39 1.63 2.27 15.70
C LEU A 39 2.99 2.65 15.13
N ARG A 40 3.82 1.64 14.86
CA ARG A 40 5.02 1.80 14.05
C ARG A 40 4.69 1.37 12.63
N ILE A 41 4.68 2.32 11.71
CA ILE A 41 4.50 2.07 10.27
C ILE A 41 5.88 2.10 9.62
N LYS A 42 6.24 1.03 8.91
CA LYS A 42 7.50 0.90 8.19
C LYS A 42 7.21 0.49 6.74
N PRO A 43 7.17 1.45 5.81
CA PRO A 43 7.10 1.14 4.38
C PRO A 43 8.43 0.56 3.91
N GLU A 44 8.35 -0.48 3.08
CA GLU A 44 9.51 -1.17 2.49
C GLU A 44 9.30 -1.31 0.99
N ILE A 45 10.31 -0.92 0.21
CA ILE A 45 10.39 -1.24 -1.22
C ILE A 45 11.42 -2.35 -1.39
N PRO A 46 11.11 -3.46 -2.07
CA PRO A 46 12.11 -4.46 -2.40
C PRO A 46 13.19 -3.86 -3.33
N GLN A 47 14.41 -4.37 -3.24
CA GLN A 47 15.52 -3.92 -4.10
C GLN A 47 15.23 -4.09 -5.58
N LYS A 48 14.52 -5.16 -5.94
CA LYS A 48 13.93 -5.37 -7.25
C LYS A 48 12.42 -5.31 -7.12
N LYS A 49 11.75 -4.72 -8.10
CA LYS A 49 10.30 -4.50 -8.07
C LYS A 49 9.47 -5.67 -8.58
N GLY A 50 10.09 -6.81 -8.88
CA GLY A 50 9.41 -8.01 -9.33
C GLY A 50 8.46 -8.59 -8.29
N LEU A 51 7.44 -9.30 -8.75
CA LEU A 51 6.43 -9.92 -7.89
C LEU A 51 7.05 -10.92 -6.90
N ASP A 52 8.02 -11.71 -7.38
CA ASP A 52 8.74 -12.71 -6.56
C ASP A 52 9.58 -12.03 -5.46
N ASP A 53 10.27 -10.93 -5.80
CA ASP A 53 11.09 -10.18 -4.84
C ASP A 53 10.20 -9.54 -3.75
N GLN A 54 9.01 -9.04 -4.12
CA GLN A 54 8.03 -8.52 -3.17
C GLN A 54 7.53 -9.62 -2.23
N PHE A 55 7.18 -10.78 -2.80
CA PHE A 55 6.70 -11.94 -2.03
C PHE A 55 7.76 -12.44 -1.03
N GLU A 56 9.01 -12.55 -1.46
CA GLU A 56 10.12 -12.93 -0.59
C GLU A 56 10.29 -11.94 0.57
N LEU A 57 10.23 -10.63 0.28
CA LEU A 57 10.31 -9.60 1.30
C LEU A 57 9.14 -9.71 2.30
N VAL A 58 7.91 -9.96 1.83
CA VAL A 58 6.74 -10.19 2.69
C VAL A 58 6.97 -11.37 3.63
N CYS A 59 7.44 -12.51 3.10
CA CYS A 59 7.71 -13.70 3.91
C CYS A 59 8.81 -13.44 4.97
N ASN A 60 9.86 -12.73 4.59
CA ASN A 60 10.95 -12.38 5.51
C ASN A 60 10.48 -11.45 6.64
N LEU A 61 9.69 -10.43 6.31
CA LEU A 61 9.13 -9.51 7.30
C LEU A 61 8.09 -10.20 8.20
N ALA A 62 7.27 -11.11 7.65
CA ALA A 62 6.30 -11.87 8.42
C ALA A 62 6.94 -12.80 9.45
N SER A 63 8.17 -13.24 9.20
CA SER A 63 8.97 -14.06 10.11
C SER A 63 9.79 -13.24 11.11
N SER A 64 9.71 -11.92 11.05
CA SER A 64 10.45 -11.00 11.91
C SER A 64 9.59 -10.48 13.09
N GLU A 65 10.00 -9.38 13.73
CA GLU A 65 9.35 -8.80 14.91
C GLU A 65 8.07 -7.98 14.64
N TYR A 66 7.54 -7.98 13.40
CA TYR A 66 6.35 -7.21 13.10
C TYR A 66 5.05 -7.94 13.51
N ASP A 67 4.15 -7.20 14.16
CA ASP A 67 2.84 -7.73 14.53
C ASP A 67 1.96 -7.99 13.30
N ARG A 68 2.13 -7.16 12.26
CA ARG A 68 1.42 -7.28 10.98
C ARG A 68 2.30 -6.86 9.81
N VAL A 69 2.13 -7.57 8.70
CA VAL A 69 2.73 -7.22 7.40
C VAL A 69 1.63 -7.04 6.38
N TYR A 70 1.62 -5.90 5.70
CA TYR A 70 0.70 -5.58 4.62
C TYR A 70 1.45 -5.60 3.30
N TRP A 71 0.95 -6.35 2.34
CA TRP A 71 1.44 -6.33 0.98
C TRP A 71 0.46 -5.58 0.09
N ILE A 72 0.85 -4.41 -0.41
CA ILE A 72 0.02 -3.55 -1.27
C ILE A 72 0.50 -3.73 -2.71
N VAL A 73 -0.40 -4.13 -3.60
CA VAL A 73 -0.11 -4.38 -5.02
C VAL A 73 -1.10 -3.67 -5.92
N ASP A 74 -0.60 -3.18 -7.06
CA ASP A 74 -1.42 -2.62 -8.14
C ASP A 74 -1.76 -3.70 -9.16
N LEU A 75 -3.04 -4.06 -9.25
CA LEU A 75 -3.50 -5.19 -10.07
C LEU A 75 -3.36 -4.94 -11.57
N ASP A 76 -3.45 -3.69 -12.02
CA ASP A 76 -3.32 -3.37 -13.46
C ASP A 76 -1.91 -3.65 -14.00
N THR A 77 -0.88 -3.47 -13.18
CA THR A 77 0.51 -3.85 -13.52
C THR A 77 0.64 -5.36 -13.70
N ILE A 78 0.14 -6.15 -12.74
CA ILE A 78 0.16 -7.61 -12.80
C ILE A 78 -0.61 -8.14 -14.04
N ILE A 79 -1.78 -7.57 -14.31
CA ILE A 79 -2.58 -7.95 -15.51
C ILE A 79 -1.84 -7.59 -16.79
N LYS A 80 -1.22 -6.41 -16.86
CA LYS A 80 -0.46 -5.99 -18.04
C LYS A 80 0.69 -6.94 -18.33
N GLU A 81 1.52 -7.22 -17.34
CA GLU A 81 2.65 -8.15 -17.46
C GLU A 81 2.18 -9.57 -17.83
N SER A 82 1.01 -9.99 -17.31
CA SER A 82 0.42 -11.29 -17.66
C SER A 82 -0.02 -11.37 -19.11
N ASN A 83 -0.54 -10.27 -19.67
CA ASN A 83 -0.93 -10.20 -21.07
C ASN A 83 0.28 -10.15 -22.03
N GLU A 84 1.43 -9.69 -21.54
CA GLU A 84 2.69 -9.61 -22.28
C GLU A 84 3.54 -10.91 -22.14
N ALA A 85 3.14 -11.81 -21.24
CA ALA A 85 3.86 -13.06 -20.99
C ALA A 85 3.80 -14.02 -22.21
N PRO A 86 4.89 -14.73 -22.52
CA PRO A 86 4.93 -15.71 -23.60
C PRO A 86 3.89 -16.85 -23.40
N THR A 87 3.38 -17.37 -24.50
CA THR A 87 2.44 -18.51 -24.45
C THR A 87 3.11 -19.75 -23.84
N GLY A 88 2.40 -20.41 -22.91
CA GLY A 88 2.90 -21.63 -22.25
C GLY A 88 3.75 -21.38 -21.01
N VAL A 89 4.00 -20.11 -20.65
CA VAL A 89 4.68 -19.73 -19.40
C VAL A 89 3.64 -19.36 -18.34
N LYS A 90 3.94 -19.66 -17.10
CA LYS A 90 3.13 -19.24 -15.95
C LYS A 90 3.06 -17.72 -15.89
N THR A 91 1.85 -17.17 -15.93
CA THR A 91 1.67 -15.72 -15.93
C THR A 91 1.87 -15.10 -14.54
N PRO A 92 2.30 -13.84 -14.44
CA PRO A 92 2.37 -13.10 -13.17
C PRO A 92 1.06 -13.12 -12.38
N LEU A 93 -0.09 -13.06 -13.04
CA LEU A 93 -1.40 -13.14 -12.39
C LEU A 93 -1.63 -14.50 -11.71
N THR A 94 -1.26 -15.58 -12.37
CA THR A 94 -1.34 -16.95 -11.80
C THR A 94 -0.42 -17.06 -10.60
N SER A 95 0.83 -16.59 -10.71
CA SER A 95 1.80 -16.56 -9.61
C SER A 95 1.30 -15.75 -8.43
N PHE A 96 0.73 -14.57 -8.68
CA PHE A 96 0.15 -13.72 -7.64
C PHE A 96 -0.96 -14.42 -6.84
N PHE A 97 -1.89 -15.10 -7.51
CA PHE A 97 -2.95 -15.82 -6.81
C PHE A 97 -2.43 -16.99 -5.96
N GLU A 98 -1.43 -17.72 -6.44
CA GLU A 98 -0.80 -18.77 -5.65
C GLU A 98 -0.07 -18.22 -4.43
N MET A 99 0.70 -17.12 -4.60
CA MET A 99 1.36 -16.41 -3.51
C MET A 99 0.36 -15.92 -2.46
N LYS A 100 -0.74 -15.29 -2.92
CA LYS A 100 -1.81 -14.81 -2.04
C LYS A 100 -2.44 -15.96 -1.25
N THR A 101 -2.70 -17.09 -1.88
CA THR A 101 -3.24 -18.29 -1.22
C THR A 101 -2.23 -18.81 -0.19
N TYR A 102 -0.96 -18.94 -0.56
CA TYR A 102 0.10 -19.35 0.37
C TYR A 102 0.17 -18.45 1.60
N LEU A 103 0.17 -17.11 1.41
CA LEU A 103 0.21 -16.17 2.52
C LEU A 103 -1.01 -16.31 3.45
N SER A 104 -2.19 -16.44 2.87
CA SER A 104 -3.44 -16.63 3.63
C SER A 104 -3.43 -17.92 4.48
N ASP A 105 -2.87 -19.00 3.93
CA ASP A 105 -2.88 -20.31 4.58
C ASP A 105 -1.76 -20.47 5.63
N LYS A 106 -0.62 -19.82 5.40
CA LYS A 106 0.61 -20.06 6.18
C LYS A 106 1.01 -18.93 7.11
N LEU A 107 0.64 -17.69 6.81
CA LEU A 107 1.13 -16.51 7.52
C LEU A 107 -0.04 -15.62 7.99
N GLN A 108 -0.58 -15.92 9.17
CA GLN A 108 -1.76 -15.25 9.73
C GLN A 108 -1.54 -13.75 10.05
N ASN A 109 -0.29 -13.32 10.16
CA ASN A 109 0.08 -11.92 10.39
C ASN A 109 0.24 -11.13 9.09
N VAL A 110 0.00 -11.74 7.90
CA VAL A 110 0.09 -11.07 6.60
C VAL A 110 -1.30 -10.76 6.06
N GLN A 111 -1.44 -9.56 5.51
CA GLN A 111 -2.63 -9.15 4.76
C GLN A 111 -2.26 -8.59 3.40
N VAL A 112 -2.86 -9.13 2.34
CA VAL A 112 -2.69 -8.62 0.97
C VAL A 112 -3.77 -7.60 0.68
N ILE A 113 -3.36 -6.39 0.28
CA ILE A 113 -4.23 -5.30 -0.15
C ILE A 113 -4.04 -5.13 -1.67
N VAL A 114 -5.11 -5.28 -2.42
CA VAL A 114 -5.09 -5.17 -3.87
C VAL A 114 -5.71 -3.87 -4.31
N ASN A 115 -4.92 -2.97 -4.89
CA ASN A 115 -5.41 -1.79 -5.56
C ASN A 115 -5.92 -2.18 -6.96
N ASN A 116 -7.14 -1.80 -7.29
CA ASN A 116 -7.72 -2.08 -8.60
C ASN A 116 -8.38 -0.83 -9.19
N PRO A 117 -7.76 -0.18 -10.19
CA PRO A 117 -6.48 -0.57 -10.82
C PRO A 117 -5.24 -0.18 -10.01
N CYS A 118 -5.25 0.91 -9.24
CA CYS A 118 -4.09 1.48 -8.55
C CYS A 118 -4.50 2.31 -7.32
N LEU A 119 -3.52 2.79 -6.53
CA LEU A 119 -3.72 3.58 -5.32
C LEU A 119 -4.63 4.81 -5.53
N GLU A 120 -4.57 5.47 -6.71
CA GLU A 120 -5.42 6.62 -6.99
C GLU A 120 -6.91 6.31 -6.98
N PHE A 121 -7.32 5.06 -7.19
CA PHE A 121 -8.72 4.68 -7.05
C PHE A 121 -9.18 4.81 -5.60
N TRP A 122 -8.34 4.41 -4.65
CA TRP A 122 -8.60 4.62 -3.25
C TRP A 122 -8.69 6.11 -2.89
N PHE A 123 -7.81 6.97 -3.44
CA PHE A 123 -7.94 8.43 -3.28
C PHE A 123 -9.26 8.96 -3.85
N LEU A 124 -9.66 8.48 -5.02
CA LEU A 124 -10.93 8.87 -5.64
C LEU A 124 -12.15 8.54 -4.77
N LEU A 125 -12.12 7.40 -4.07
CA LEU A 125 -13.21 6.96 -3.18
C LEU A 125 -13.45 7.88 -1.99
N HIS A 126 -12.46 8.67 -1.57
CA HIS A 126 -12.65 9.71 -0.55
C HIS A 126 -13.65 10.77 -1.01
N PHE A 127 -13.61 11.15 -2.27
CA PHE A 127 -14.44 12.22 -2.81
C PHE A 127 -15.75 11.74 -3.43
N LYS A 128 -15.78 10.49 -3.88
CA LYS A 128 -16.90 9.99 -4.69
C LYS A 128 -17.12 8.49 -4.46
N ARG A 129 -18.30 8.14 -3.97
CA ARG A 129 -18.73 6.74 -4.00
C ARG A 129 -19.00 6.33 -5.44
N THR A 130 -18.32 5.29 -5.91
CA THR A 130 -18.48 4.78 -7.27
C THR A 130 -18.21 3.28 -7.31
N SER A 131 -19.06 2.56 -8.05
CA SER A 131 -18.87 1.16 -8.44
C SER A 131 -18.36 1.04 -9.88
N ARG A 132 -18.00 2.16 -10.52
CA ARG A 132 -17.52 2.17 -11.89
C ARG A 132 -16.20 1.37 -11.97
N TYR A 133 -16.16 0.45 -12.91
CA TYR A 133 -14.94 -0.24 -13.26
C TYR A 133 -14.02 0.68 -14.08
N TYR A 134 -12.76 0.80 -13.67
CA TYR A 134 -11.71 1.51 -14.38
C TYR A 134 -10.67 0.48 -14.85
N ARG A 135 -10.44 0.41 -16.14
CA ARG A 135 -9.51 -0.55 -16.74
C ARG A 135 -8.05 -0.17 -16.49
N ARG A 136 -7.76 1.13 -16.38
CA ARG A 136 -6.40 1.67 -16.28
C ARG A 136 -6.33 2.76 -15.21
N CYS A 137 -5.18 2.83 -14.55
CA CYS A 137 -4.88 3.89 -13.59
C CYS A 137 -4.99 5.31 -14.19
N SER A 138 -4.65 5.50 -15.47
CA SER A 138 -4.77 6.79 -16.17
C SER A 138 -6.20 7.33 -16.20
N ASP A 139 -7.21 6.47 -16.27
CA ASP A 139 -8.61 6.89 -16.27
C ASP A 139 -9.06 7.33 -14.89
N VAL A 140 -8.60 6.64 -13.85
CA VAL A 140 -8.81 7.04 -12.44
C VAL A 140 -8.14 8.38 -12.16
N THR A 141 -6.89 8.54 -12.55
CA THR A 141 -6.12 9.78 -12.36
C THR A 141 -6.79 10.96 -13.03
N ARG A 142 -7.38 10.77 -14.22
CA ARG A 142 -8.14 11.82 -14.94
C ARG A 142 -9.37 12.26 -14.14
N GLU A 143 -10.10 11.34 -13.53
CA GLU A 143 -11.25 11.68 -12.67
C GLU A 143 -10.78 12.34 -11.37
N LEU A 144 -9.73 11.80 -10.74
CA LEU A 144 -9.18 12.34 -9.51
C LEU A 144 -8.72 13.80 -9.68
N LYS A 145 -8.07 14.15 -10.79
CA LYS A 145 -7.62 15.52 -11.07
C LYS A 145 -8.75 16.56 -11.16
N LYS A 146 -9.97 16.13 -11.41
CA LYS A 146 -11.14 17.02 -11.40
C LYS A 146 -11.55 17.42 -9.98
N LEU A 147 -11.28 16.55 -9.01
CA LEU A 147 -11.65 16.70 -7.61
C LEU A 147 -10.47 17.19 -6.77
N LEU A 148 -9.30 16.64 -6.99
CA LEU A 148 -8.05 16.99 -6.34
C LEU A 148 -7.21 17.86 -7.31
N LYS A 149 -7.47 19.17 -7.28
CA LYS A 149 -6.85 20.12 -8.21
C LYS A 149 -5.33 20.12 -8.09
N GLY A 150 -4.65 20.02 -9.24
CA GLY A 150 -3.19 20.03 -9.30
C GLY A 150 -2.55 18.71 -8.86
N TYR A 151 -3.30 17.63 -8.75
CA TYR A 151 -2.76 16.32 -8.41
C TYR A 151 -1.63 15.91 -9.36
N GLU A 152 -0.49 15.56 -8.79
CA GLU A 152 0.69 15.06 -9.47
C GLU A 152 1.30 13.90 -8.69
N LYS A 153 1.78 12.88 -9.40
CA LYS A 153 2.56 11.77 -8.82
C LYS A 153 4.00 12.21 -8.58
N THR A 154 4.20 13.16 -7.69
CA THR A 154 5.54 13.65 -7.31
C THR A 154 5.67 13.71 -5.79
N GLU A 155 6.86 13.42 -5.28
CA GLU A 155 7.17 13.57 -3.86
C GLU A 155 6.78 14.95 -3.34
N ARG A 156 7.13 16.00 -4.10
CA ARG A 156 6.80 17.40 -3.77
C ARG A 156 5.31 17.61 -3.55
N TYR A 157 4.44 17.01 -4.38
CA TYR A 157 3.00 17.12 -4.24
C TYR A 157 2.50 16.39 -2.99
N PHE A 158 2.98 15.16 -2.78
CA PHE A 158 2.55 14.31 -1.68
C PHE A 158 2.99 14.83 -0.31
N THR A 159 4.19 15.39 -0.21
CA THR A 159 4.82 15.75 1.07
C THR A 159 4.71 17.23 1.43
N LYS A 160 3.96 18.01 0.67
CA LYS A 160 3.80 19.45 0.85
C LYS A 160 3.43 19.78 2.30
N ARG A 161 4.22 20.63 2.96
CA ARG A 161 4.24 20.79 4.43
C ARG A 161 2.87 21.05 5.07
N ASP A 162 2.08 21.95 4.50
CA ASP A 162 0.83 22.42 5.09
C ASP A 162 -0.42 21.90 4.33
N ASN A 163 -0.21 21.09 3.29
CA ASN A 163 -1.26 20.56 2.44
C ASN A 163 -0.81 19.28 1.74
N ASP A 164 -0.27 18.32 2.50
CA ASP A 164 0.13 17.03 1.97
C ASP A 164 -1.08 16.18 1.54
N ILE A 165 -0.81 15.09 0.83
CA ILE A 165 -1.87 14.23 0.30
C ILE A 165 -2.81 13.71 1.40
N TYR A 166 -2.29 13.36 2.57
CA TYR A 166 -3.11 12.89 3.68
C TYR A 166 -4.07 13.97 4.18
N LEU A 167 -3.57 15.20 4.39
CA LEU A 167 -4.41 16.33 4.83
C LEU A 167 -5.48 16.70 3.81
N GLN A 168 -5.20 16.51 2.51
CA GLN A 168 -6.19 16.74 1.44
C GLN A 168 -7.30 15.69 1.43
N LEU A 169 -6.99 14.44 1.82
CA LEU A 169 -7.95 13.33 1.85
C LEU A 169 -8.72 13.23 3.17
N LYS A 170 -8.08 13.59 4.29
CA LYS A 170 -8.62 13.45 5.66
C LYS A 170 -10.05 14.00 5.87
N PRO A 171 -10.46 15.14 5.32
CA PRO A 171 -11.82 15.65 5.49
C PRO A 171 -12.93 14.74 4.92
N TYR A 172 -12.56 13.75 4.11
CA TYR A 172 -13.47 12.84 3.41
C TYR A 172 -13.36 11.39 3.91
N LEU A 173 -12.64 11.16 5.01
CA LEU A 173 -12.51 9.85 5.68
C LEU A 173 -13.77 9.47 6.45
#